data_cf35cdc93cefe24e9083cc169535ba34
#
_entry.id   cf35cdc93cefe24e9083cc169535ba34
#
_cell.length_a   1.000
_cell.length_b   1.000
_cell.length_c   1.000
_cell.angle_alpha   90.00
_cell.angle_beta   90.00
_cell.angle_gamma   90.00
#
_symmetry.space_group_name_H-M   'P 1'
#
loop_
_entity.id
_entity.type
_entity.pdbx_description
1 polymer ?
#
loop_
_entity_poly.entity_id
_entity_poly.type
_entity_poly.pdbx_seq_one_letter_code
_entity_poly.pdbx_strand_id
1 'polypeptide(L)'
;MLFHYYRCRRRLHLDSHADPTLKDPPSDYFTKLREDSAQHRQATLAQFQPLSRPTYPKYNWIAGANATQQLMAVGTETIYGGILITQGPGDTWYRSEPDLLVKCAGRSWLGDWYYVPYDVKLGKKPKPEYQLVAAFNAYVLAEVQGVWPETAWLFLKEKQYAVSLERYVPKLQAALDDCLDPTNGILSNSQAPEVFISRSRCDMCPWLSHCYQVAKDQNHLSLLPGVTQKRYPTLVERGLATVEALATAEPSELAAAMDVELPVTEKMISQAQANWTGSAIARLQTSRFPLTPTDIPTTDIEIYFDIEAAPDKDLIYLHGVLVIDHLAQEETFHALTAESPDQEETVWFEFLALVERYPNAPIYHFCPYEAQTVSRLSDLYGNGGTNIEGLLNRFIDIHKRIVDAVALPVESYALKHLARWMGFEWRDADANGAQSICWYDDWLRTGDRTYLNTILRYNEDDCKATYRVKDWLVKFAQPFWDAENHAENP
;
A
#
# COMPACT_ATOMS: atom_id res chain seq x y z
N MET A 1 11.45 -3.29 16.95
CA MET A 1 11.09 -4.71 17.01
C MET A 1 9.59 -4.94 16.74
N LEU A 2 8.67 -4.63 17.65
CA LEU A 2 7.23 -4.96 17.57
C LEU A 2 6.49 -4.43 16.33
N PHE A 3 6.82 -3.22 15.87
CA PHE A 3 6.28 -2.68 14.62
C PHE A 3 6.60 -3.57 13.41
N HIS A 4 7.83 -4.09 13.33
CA HIS A 4 8.24 -4.96 12.24
C HIS A 4 7.71 -6.39 12.41
N TYR A 5 7.64 -6.90 13.65
CA TYR A 5 7.04 -8.19 13.96
C TYR A 5 5.62 -8.33 13.38
N TYR A 6 4.76 -7.36 13.64
CA TYR A 6 3.37 -7.40 13.18
C TYR A 6 3.26 -7.36 11.65
N ARG A 7 4.16 -6.67 10.99
CA ARG A 7 4.19 -6.58 9.53
C ARG A 7 4.80 -7.82 8.88
N CYS A 8 5.91 -8.31 9.40
CA CYS A 8 6.63 -9.45 8.83
C CYS A 8 7.61 -10.04 9.84
N ARG A 9 7.35 -11.27 10.30
CA ARG A 9 8.22 -12.02 11.20
C ARG A 9 9.61 -12.26 10.57
N ARG A 10 9.67 -12.59 9.28
CA ARG A 10 10.93 -12.80 8.55
C ARG A 10 11.81 -11.56 8.57
N ARG A 11 11.23 -10.37 8.41
CA ARG A 11 11.99 -9.12 8.51
C ARG A 11 12.66 -8.97 9.86
N LEU A 12 11.95 -9.27 10.95
CA LEU A 12 12.52 -9.19 12.29
C LEU A 12 13.73 -10.10 12.44
N HIS A 13 13.64 -11.33 11.95
CA HIS A 13 14.75 -12.28 11.93
C HIS A 13 15.93 -11.77 11.08
N LEU A 14 15.67 -11.31 9.85
CA LEU A 14 16.71 -10.80 8.95
C LEU A 14 17.41 -9.56 9.52
N ASP A 15 16.67 -8.66 10.18
CA ASP A 15 17.24 -7.48 10.82
C ASP A 15 18.24 -7.83 11.94
N SER A 16 18.13 -9.05 12.52
CA SER A 16 18.97 -9.51 13.64
C SER A 16 20.10 -10.46 13.20
N HIS A 17 19.92 -11.23 12.12
CA HIS A 17 20.81 -12.34 11.76
C HIS A 17 21.44 -12.23 10.38
N ALA A 18 20.81 -11.52 9.44
CA ALA A 18 21.30 -11.47 8.07
C ALA A 18 22.35 -10.37 7.87
N ASP A 19 23.15 -10.51 6.82
CA ASP A 19 24.12 -9.50 6.42
C ASP A 19 23.40 -8.19 6.04
N PRO A 20 23.67 -7.07 6.73
CA PRO A 20 23.05 -5.78 6.43
C PRO A 20 23.29 -5.27 5.00
N THR A 21 24.34 -5.74 4.33
CA THR A 21 24.66 -5.35 2.93
C THR A 21 23.66 -5.87 1.91
N LEU A 22 22.84 -6.85 2.29
CA LEU A 22 21.74 -7.38 1.46
C LEU A 22 20.48 -6.51 1.49
N LYS A 23 20.46 -5.44 2.28
CA LYS A 23 19.35 -4.50 2.32
C LYS A 23 19.34 -3.59 1.11
N ASP A 24 18.16 -3.41 0.56
CA ASP A 24 17.91 -2.37 -0.44
C ASP A 24 18.18 -0.98 0.16
N PRO A 25 18.73 -0.05 -0.60
CA PRO A 25 18.84 1.34 -0.19
C PRO A 25 17.44 1.95 0.00
N PRO A 26 17.28 2.95 0.88
CA PRO A 26 16.02 3.64 1.02
C PRO A 26 15.66 4.37 -0.28
N SER A 27 14.41 4.23 -0.72
CA SER A 27 13.90 5.01 -1.86
C SER A 27 13.70 6.49 -1.48
N ASP A 28 13.66 7.37 -2.50
CA ASP A 28 13.37 8.80 -2.31
C ASP A 28 12.03 9.00 -1.62
N TYR A 29 11.02 8.22 -2.01
CA TYR A 29 9.70 8.24 -1.39
C TYR A 29 9.73 7.83 0.09
N PHE A 30 10.53 6.84 0.46
CA PHE A 30 10.72 6.48 1.86
C PHE A 30 11.39 7.61 2.65
N THR A 31 12.36 8.30 2.03
CA THR A 31 13.04 9.46 2.63
C THR A 31 12.06 10.60 2.84
N LYS A 32 11.25 10.95 1.82
CA LYS A 32 10.16 11.92 1.93
C LYS A 32 9.19 11.59 3.07
N LEU A 33 8.71 10.34 3.16
CA LEU A 33 7.81 9.93 4.24
C LEU A 33 8.42 10.08 5.64
N ARG A 34 9.73 9.93 5.78
CA ARG A 34 10.44 10.18 7.05
C ARG A 34 10.47 11.66 7.39
N GLU A 35 10.71 12.51 6.42
CA GLU A 35 10.69 13.97 6.57
C GLU A 35 9.28 14.46 6.93
N ASP A 36 8.27 14.04 6.21
CA ASP A 36 6.86 14.35 6.48
C ASP A 36 6.44 13.88 7.89
N SER A 37 6.90 12.69 8.30
CA SER A 37 6.66 12.17 9.66
C SER A 37 7.34 13.01 10.73
N ALA A 38 8.56 13.51 10.47
CA ALA A 38 9.26 14.39 11.39
C ALA A 38 8.57 15.76 11.52
N GLN A 39 8.11 16.34 10.41
CA GLN A 39 7.37 17.58 10.39
C GLN A 39 6.02 17.46 11.11
N HIS A 40 5.26 16.39 10.84
CA HIS A 40 4.00 16.10 11.52
C HIS A 40 4.20 15.94 13.04
N ARG A 41 5.25 15.24 13.46
CA ARG A 41 5.61 15.10 14.87
C ARG A 41 5.90 16.48 15.49
N GLN A 42 6.68 17.30 14.82
CA GLN A 42 7.04 18.64 15.30
C GLN A 42 5.80 19.54 15.46
N ALA A 43 4.91 19.55 14.48
CA ALA A 43 3.65 20.31 14.51
C ALA A 43 2.71 19.82 15.65
N THR A 44 2.66 18.49 15.87
CA THR A 44 1.88 17.91 16.97
C THR A 44 2.46 18.30 18.32
N LEU A 45 3.78 18.22 18.49
CA LEU A 45 4.47 18.55 19.74
C LEU A 45 4.31 20.04 20.11
N ALA A 46 4.20 20.93 19.15
CA ALA A 46 3.97 22.35 19.38
C ALA A 46 2.64 22.65 20.10
N GLN A 47 1.69 21.71 20.08
CA GLN A 47 0.40 21.82 20.78
C GLN A 47 0.51 21.52 22.30
N PHE A 48 1.64 20.94 22.73
CA PHE A 48 1.89 20.52 24.13
C PHE A 48 2.95 21.41 24.76
N GLN A 49 2.58 22.59 25.26
CA GLN A 49 3.50 23.49 25.96
C GLN A 49 3.07 23.64 27.42
N PRO A 50 3.99 23.66 28.39
CA PRO A 50 5.45 23.52 28.24
C PRO A 50 5.91 22.07 28.03
N LEU A 51 6.94 21.89 27.18
CA LEU A 51 7.59 20.60 26.93
C LEU A 51 8.93 20.49 27.68
N SER A 52 9.13 19.42 28.40
CA SER A 52 10.43 19.08 28.99
C SER A 52 11.04 17.86 28.30
N ARG A 53 12.36 17.87 28.12
CA ARG A 53 13.09 16.76 27.52
C ARG A 53 14.18 16.26 28.47
N PRO A 54 14.31 14.93 28.70
CA PRO A 54 15.41 14.38 29.45
C PRO A 54 16.74 14.64 28.72
N THR A 55 17.74 15.10 29.48
CA THR A 55 19.10 15.37 28.96
C THR A 55 20.04 14.27 29.39
N TYR A 56 20.64 13.59 28.41
CA TYR A 56 21.57 12.50 28.65
C TYR A 56 22.55 12.34 27.48
N PRO A 57 23.74 11.70 27.70
CA PRO A 57 24.69 11.42 26.63
C PRO A 57 24.10 10.52 25.56
N LYS A 58 24.34 10.83 24.28
CA LYS A 58 23.83 10.07 23.13
C LYS A 58 24.14 8.57 23.27
N TYR A 59 23.15 7.72 23.03
CA TYR A 59 23.21 6.25 23.18
C TYR A 59 23.36 5.72 24.62
N ASN A 60 23.40 6.56 25.64
CA ASN A 60 23.35 6.09 27.02
C ASN A 60 21.90 5.99 27.51
N TRP A 61 21.25 4.88 27.15
CA TRP A 61 19.82 4.65 27.42
C TRP A 61 19.49 4.56 28.91
N ILE A 62 20.41 4.05 29.73
CA ILE A 62 20.24 4.00 31.18
C ILE A 62 20.23 5.42 31.76
N ALA A 63 21.16 6.27 31.36
CA ALA A 63 21.14 7.67 31.76
C ALA A 63 19.88 8.39 31.27
N GLY A 64 19.38 8.05 30.06
CA GLY A 64 18.13 8.55 29.51
C GLY A 64 16.92 8.15 30.34
N ALA A 65 16.84 6.89 30.78
CA ALA A 65 15.77 6.40 31.64
C ALA A 65 15.80 7.08 33.01
N ASN A 66 16.97 7.22 33.62
CA ASN A 66 17.13 7.92 34.90
C ASN A 66 16.68 9.40 34.80
N ALA A 67 17.10 10.10 33.73
CA ALA A 67 16.68 11.48 33.50
C ALA A 67 15.17 11.61 33.27
N THR A 68 14.55 10.63 32.57
CA THR A 68 13.08 10.58 32.39
C THR A 68 12.39 10.39 33.72
N GLN A 69 12.83 9.42 34.54
CA GLN A 69 12.26 9.17 35.87
C GLN A 69 12.37 10.38 36.79
N GLN A 70 13.47 11.13 36.73
CA GLN A 70 13.61 12.38 37.49
C GLN A 70 12.55 13.42 37.10
N LEU A 71 12.28 13.61 35.80
CA LEU A 71 11.21 14.48 35.32
C LEU A 71 9.82 13.98 35.77
N MET A 72 9.61 12.66 35.73
CA MET A 72 8.35 12.06 36.20
C MET A 72 8.18 12.24 37.73
N ALA A 73 9.21 12.10 38.51
CA ALA A 73 9.19 12.20 39.98
C ALA A 73 8.87 13.62 40.47
N VAL A 74 9.26 14.65 39.71
CA VAL A 74 8.91 16.05 40.04
C VAL A 74 7.55 16.47 39.45
N GLY A 75 6.83 15.56 38.79
CA GLY A 75 5.51 15.82 38.26
C GLY A 75 5.47 16.75 37.05
N THR A 76 6.47 16.67 36.18
CA THR A 76 6.54 17.47 34.93
C THR A 76 5.29 17.22 34.08
N GLU A 77 4.59 18.29 33.63
CA GLU A 77 3.29 18.14 32.92
C GLU A 77 3.38 17.34 31.62
N THR A 78 4.42 17.62 30.79
CA THR A 78 4.63 16.90 29.54
C THR A 78 6.11 16.64 29.30
N ILE A 79 6.45 15.37 29.09
CA ILE A 79 7.82 14.92 28.79
C ILE A 79 7.87 14.42 27.36
N TYR A 80 8.76 15.01 26.53
CA TYR A 80 9.00 14.64 25.16
C TYR A 80 10.25 13.77 25.02
N GLY A 81 10.15 12.70 24.25
CA GLY A 81 11.30 11.82 23.95
C GLY A 81 11.87 11.14 25.20
N GLY A 82 11.00 10.81 26.14
CA GLY A 82 11.34 10.06 27.35
C GLY A 82 11.79 8.64 27.03
N ILE A 83 12.77 8.15 27.76
CA ILE A 83 13.24 6.75 27.71
C ILE A 83 12.69 6.03 28.94
N LEU A 84 12.03 4.90 28.70
CA LEU A 84 11.56 4.00 29.76
C LEU A 84 12.26 2.65 29.62
N ILE A 85 12.75 2.10 30.72
CA ILE A 85 13.43 0.80 30.76
C ILE A 85 12.87 0.00 31.92
N THR A 86 12.53 -1.27 31.67
CA THR A 86 12.14 -2.24 32.68
C THR A 86 12.74 -3.61 32.38
N GLN A 87 12.82 -4.47 33.37
CA GLN A 87 13.26 -5.84 33.22
C GLN A 87 12.14 -6.68 32.62
N GLY A 88 12.47 -7.44 31.58
CA GLY A 88 11.63 -8.48 31.01
C GLY A 88 11.98 -9.87 31.57
N PRO A 89 11.46 -10.95 30.97
CA PRO A 89 11.79 -12.32 31.35
C PRO A 89 13.31 -12.62 31.18
N GLY A 90 13.88 -13.36 32.15
CA GLY A 90 15.30 -13.72 32.14
C GLY A 90 16.21 -12.48 32.18
N ASP A 91 17.21 -12.46 31.30
CA ASP A 91 18.17 -11.35 31.15
C ASP A 91 17.71 -10.29 30.13
N THR A 92 16.44 -10.32 29.70
CA THR A 92 15.91 -9.39 28.72
C THR A 92 15.58 -8.04 29.36
N TRP A 93 15.90 -6.95 28.64
CA TRP A 93 15.51 -5.60 29.03
C TRP A 93 14.59 -5.00 27.98
N TYR A 94 13.48 -4.43 28.44
CA TYR A 94 12.52 -3.72 27.59
C TYR A 94 12.82 -2.23 27.61
N ARG A 95 13.03 -1.65 26.42
CA ARG A 95 13.17 -0.22 26.22
C ARG A 95 12.00 0.32 25.40
N SER A 96 11.35 1.35 25.91
CA SER A 96 10.24 2.05 25.28
C SER A 96 10.59 3.53 25.12
N GLU A 97 10.18 4.12 24.00
CA GLU A 97 10.45 5.51 23.62
C GLU A 97 9.15 6.15 23.10
N PRO A 98 8.13 6.40 23.95
CA PRO A 98 6.94 7.12 23.53
C PRO A 98 7.28 8.54 23.09
N ASP A 99 6.56 9.08 22.10
CA ASP A 99 6.79 10.45 21.66
C ASP A 99 6.53 11.45 22.78
N LEU A 100 5.48 11.21 23.60
CA LEU A 100 5.16 12.02 24.77
C LEU A 100 4.74 11.14 25.96
N LEU A 101 5.04 11.62 27.18
CA LEU A 101 4.44 11.21 28.42
C LEU A 101 3.67 12.40 28.99
N VAL A 102 2.36 12.26 29.13
CA VAL A 102 1.48 13.34 29.64
C VAL A 102 1.01 12.97 31.03
N LYS A 103 1.16 13.90 31.98
CA LYS A 103 0.75 13.75 33.37
C LYS A 103 -0.76 13.76 33.50
N CYS A 104 -1.30 12.85 34.31
CA CYS A 104 -2.70 12.73 34.67
C CYS A 104 -2.84 12.65 36.18
N ALA A 105 -3.97 13.12 36.70
CA ALA A 105 -4.30 12.96 38.14
C ALA A 105 -4.63 11.51 38.47
N GLY A 106 -4.10 11.00 39.57
CA GLY A 106 -4.31 9.62 40.00
C GLY A 106 -3.12 9.09 40.79
N ARG A 107 -3.30 8.01 41.53
CA ARG A 107 -2.28 7.45 42.42
C ARG A 107 -1.29 6.56 41.66
N SER A 108 0.00 6.78 41.88
CA SER A 108 1.08 5.91 41.40
C SER A 108 2.23 5.86 42.40
N TRP A 109 3.33 5.19 42.06
CA TRP A 109 4.55 5.26 42.87
C TRP A 109 5.19 6.67 42.90
N LEU A 110 4.78 7.54 41.96
CA LEU A 110 5.32 8.91 41.84
C LEU A 110 4.59 9.89 42.79
N GLY A 111 3.38 9.58 43.23
CA GLY A 111 2.52 10.43 44.04
C GLY A 111 1.05 10.41 43.61
N ASP A 112 0.40 11.58 43.66
CA ASP A 112 -1.00 11.74 43.24
C ASP A 112 -1.16 12.02 41.76
N TRP A 113 -0.21 11.55 40.97
CA TRP A 113 -0.23 11.62 39.50
C TRP A 113 0.37 10.36 38.88
N TYR A 114 0.05 10.10 37.63
CA TYR A 114 0.65 9.08 36.77
C TYR A 114 0.79 9.65 35.35
N TYR A 115 1.48 8.93 34.46
CA TYR A 115 1.67 9.33 33.07
C TYR A 115 0.93 8.41 32.11
N VAL A 116 0.53 8.97 30.98
CA VAL A 116 -0.09 8.27 29.84
C VAL A 116 0.81 8.46 28.62
N PRO A 117 1.12 7.38 27.86
CA PRO A 117 1.99 7.48 26.71
C PRO A 117 1.22 7.90 25.46
N TYR A 118 1.85 8.73 24.66
CA TYR A 118 1.34 9.18 23.36
C TYR A 118 2.38 8.92 22.27
N ASP A 119 1.93 8.42 21.12
CA ASP A 119 2.71 8.22 19.91
C ASP A 119 2.16 9.05 18.75
N VAL A 120 3.00 9.75 18.02
CA VAL A 120 2.64 10.53 16.83
C VAL A 120 2.92 9.69 15.59
N LYS A 121 1.92 9.55 14.73
CA LYS A 121 1.99 8.74 13.50
C LYS A 121 1.41 9.50 12.31
N LEU A 122 2.14 9.60 11.21
CA LEU A 122 1.71 10.28 9.98
C LEU A 122 0.47 9.63 9.34
N GLY A 123 0.19 8.36 9.63
CA GLY A 123 -0.94 7.63 9.04
C GLY A 123 -2.30 8.18 9.49
N LYS A 124 -3.29 8.16 8.59
CA LYS A 124 -4.68 8.58 8.88
C LYS A 124 -5.47 7.55 9.71
N LYS A 125 -5.07 6.27 9.71
CA LYS A 125 -5.78 5.16 10.39
C LYS A 125 -4.94 4.56 11.51
N PRO A 126 -5.59 4.10 12.62
CA PRO A 126 -4.89 3.43 13.72
C PRO A 126 -4.50 2.00 13.32
N LYS A 127 -3.41 1.87 12.60
CA LYS A 127 -2.93 0.56 12.13
C LYS A 127 -2.61 -0.37 13.32
N PRO A 128 -2.83 -1.69 13.18
CA PRO A 128 -2.58 -2.65 14.25
C PRO A 128 -1.15 -2.60 14.81
N GLU A 129 -0.14 -2.40 13.95
CA GLU A 129 1.25 -2.27 14.36
C GLU A 129 1.52 -1.03 15.21
N TYR A 130 0.79 0.09 14.98
CA TYR A 130 0.88 1.28 15.82
C TYR A 130 0.29 1.02 17.21
N GLN A 131 -0.88 0.35 17.25
CA GLN A 131 -1.56 0.02 18.50
C GLN A 131 -0.75 -0.97 19.34
N LEU A 132 -0.06 -1.93 18.71
CA LEU A 132 0.82 -2.87 19.42
C LEU A 132 2.01 -2.15 20.07
N VAL A 133 2.64 -1.20 19.36
CA VAL A 133 3.73 -0.39 19.91
C VAL A 133 3.23 0.49 21.06
N ALA A 134 2.06 1.13 20.91
CA ALA A 134 1.46 1.95 21.97
C ALA A 134 1.12 1.11 23.23
N ALA A 135 0.63 -0.12 23.04
CA ALA A 135 0.40 -1.05 24.15
C ALA A 135 1.70 -1.45 24.85
N PHE A 136 2.80 -1.63 24.09
CA PHE A 136 4.13 -1.86 24.67
C PHE A 136 4.63 -0.66 25.47
N ASN A 137 4.44 0.56 24.95
CA ASN A 137 4.80 1.78 25.67
C ASN A 137 4.01 1.89 27.00
N ALA A 138 2.71 1.55 26.99
CA ALA A 138 1.87 1.51 28.19
C ALA A 138 2.31 0.41 29.18
N TYR A 139 2.68 -0.77 28.69
CA TYR A 139 3.19 -1.87 29.51
C TYR A 139 4.49 -1.48 30.24
N VAL A 140 5.49 -0.99 29.51
CA VAL A 140 6.77 -0.57 30.11
C VAL A 140 6.56 0.60 31.10
N LEU A 141 5.68 1.53 30.77
CA LEU A 141 5.33 2.66 31.62
C LEU A 141 4.65 2.19 32.92
N ALA A 142 3.74 1.20 32.84
CA ALA A 142 3.08 0.62 34.01
C ALA A 142 4.09 0.03 35.01
N GLU A 143 5.09 -0.68 34.51
CA GLU A 143 6.20 -1.22 35.32
C GLU A 143 7.04 -0.12 35.99
N VAL A 144 7.26 1.00 35.28
CA VAL A 144 8.07 2.12 35.81
C VAL A 144 7.31 2.94 36.86
N GLN A 145 6.01 3.15 36.70
CA GLN A 145 5.21 4.02 37.60
C GLN A 145 4.32 3.26 38.58
N GLY A 146 4.24 1.92 38.52
CA GLY A 146 3.50 1.05 39.43
C GLY A 146 1.97 1.08 39.25
N VAL A 147 1.50 1.66 38.14
CA VAL A 147 0.06 1.69 37.80
C VAL A 147 -0.10 1.69 36.28
N TRP A 148 -1.08 0.94 35.78
CA TRP A 148 -1.44 0.94 34.39
C TRP A 148 -2.07 2.29 33.99
N PRO A 149 -1.64 2.91 32.89
CA PRO A 149 -2.40 4.02 32.31
C PRO A 149 -3.75 3.50 31.82
N GLU A 150 -4.79 4.33 31.88
CA GLU A 150 -6.14 3.97 31.39
C GLU A 150 -6.13 3.61 29.89
N THR A 151 -5.26 4.28 29.13
CA THR A 151 -5.12 4.08 27.69
C THR A 151 -3.72 4.47 27.23
N ALA A 152 -3.39 4.18 25.95
CA ALA A 152 -2.30 4.81 25.21
C ALA A 152 -2.90 5.55 24.02
N TRP A 153 -2.32 6.67 23.65
CA TRP A 153 -2.88 7.51 22.59
C TRP A 153 -2.02 7.48 21.33
N LEU A 154 -2.70 7.52 20.17
CA LEU A 154 -2.09 7.76 18.87
C LEU A 154 -2.56 9.12 18.33
N PHE A 155 -1.64 10.03 18.05
CA PHE A 155 -1.88 11.21 17.24
C PHE A 155 -1.68 10.83 15.76
N LEU A 156 -2.78 10.68 15.06
CA LEU A 156 -2.80 10.43 13.62
C LEU A 156 -2.88 11.76 12.86
N LYS A 157 -2.65 11.74 11.55
CA LYS A 157 -2.67 12.96 10.72
C LYS A 157 -3.96 13.79 10.89
N GLU A 158 -5.11 13.14 11.07
CA GLU A 158 -6.42 13.81 11.10
C GLU A 158 -7.18 13.67 12.42
N LYS A 159 -6.71 12.81 13.33
CA LYS A 159 -7.44 12.52 14.59
C LYS A 159 -6.56 11.93 15.65
N GLN A 160 -7.03 12.06 16.88
CA GLN A 160 -6.53 11.30 18.03
C GLN A 160 -7.28 9.97 18.13
N TYR A 161 -6.60 8.95 18.62
CA TYR A 161 -7.17 7.62 18.79
C TYR A 161 -6.70 6.98 20.10
N ALA A 162 -7.65 6.59 20.95
CA ALA A 162 -7.38 5.86 22.17
C ALA A 162 -7.20 4.36 21.87
N VAL A 163 -6.09 3.78 22.28
CA VAL A 163 -5.78 2.37 22.09
C VAL A 163 -6.44 1.55 23.20
N SER A 164 -7.24 0.55 22.84
CA SER A 164 -7.79 -0.42 23.81
C SER A 164 -6.68 -1.32 24.33
N LEU A 165 -6.18 -1.04 25.53
CA LEU A 165 -5.14 -1.85 26.19
C LEU A 165 -5.66 -3.26 26.48
N GLU A 166 -6.92 -3.41 26.90
CA GLU A 166 -7.56 -4.72 27.11
C GLU A 166 -7.43 -5.64 25.88
N ARG A 167 -7.62 -5.08 24.69
CA ARG A 167 -7.52 -5.81 23.41
C ARG A 167 -6.07 -6.08 22.99
N TYR A 168 -5.16 -5.13 23.24
CA TYR A 168 -3.80 -5.18 22.67
C TYR A 168 -2.75 -5.75 23.61
N VAL A 169 -2.94 -5.72 24.94
CA VAL A 169 -1.99 -6.33 25.88
C VAL A 169 -1.86 -7.85 25.70
N PRO A 170 -2.95 -8.63 25.52
CA PRO A 170 -2.82 -10.05 25.21
C PRO A 170 -2.07 -10.33 23.91
N LYS A 171 -2.28 -9.49 22.87
CA LYS A 171 -1.56 -9.61 21.59
C LYS A 171 -0.09 -9.23 21.73
N LEU A 172 0.21 -8.25 22.58
CA LEU A 172 1.57 -7.87 22.91
C LEU A 172 2.29 -9.03 23.59
N GLN A 173 1.67 -9.66 24.60
CA GLN A 173 2.25 -10.79 25.30
C GLN A 173 2.58 -11.93 24.33
N ALA A 174 1.62 -12.33 23.50
CA ALA A 174 1.83 -13.36 22.48
C ALA A 174 2.97 -12.98 21.50
N ALA A 175 3.09 -11.69 21.14
CA ALA A 175 4.16 -11.23 20.25
C ALA A 175 5.54 -11.25 20.93
N LEU A 176 5.61 -10.93 22.23
CA LEU A 176 6.85 -11.00 23.01
C LEU A 176 7.29 -12.45 23.22
N ASP A 177 6.35 -13.34 23.54
CA ASP A 177 6.62 -14.79 23.68
C ASP A 177 7.15 -15.38 22.37
N ASP A 178 6.50 -15.10 21.24
CA ASP A 178 6.94 -15.56 19.91
C ASP A 178 8.29 -14.98 19.48
N CYS A 179 8.62 -13.77 19.89
CA CYS A 179 9.91 -13.16 19.59
C CYS A 179 11.05 -13.69 20.45
N LEU A 180 10.80 -13.93 21.75
CA LEU A 180 11.81 -14.08 22.79
C LEU A 180 11.92 -15.50 23.34
N ASP A 181 11.07 -16.45 22.87
CA ASP A 181 11.21 -17.86 23.26
C ASP A 181 12.66 -18.32 23.02
N PRO A 182 13.38 -18.81 24.04
CA PRO A 182 14.77 -19.16 23.93
C PRO A 182 15.05 -20.37 23.01
N THR A 183 14.01 -21.15 22.70
CA THR A 183 14.14 -22.38 21.90
C THR A 183 13.68 -22.17 20.45
N ASN A 184 12.52 -21.55 20.28
CA ASN A 184 11.86 -21.44 18.97
C ASN A 184 11.49 -20.00 18.60
N GLY A 185 11.88 -19.02 19.40
CA GLY A 185 11.58 -17.60 19.15
C GLY A 185 12.24 -17.10 17.87
N ILE A 186 11.63 -16.10 17.26
CA ILE A 186 12.13 -15.51 16.01
C ILE A 186 13.58 -15.01 16.16
N LEU A 187 13.94 -14.48 17.33
CA LEU A 187 15.28 -13.94 17.60
C LEU A 187 16.28 -15.00 18.05
N SER A 188 15.83 -16.17 18.46
CA SER A 188 16.68 -17.28 18.92
C SER A 188 16.93 -18.31 17.82
N ASN A 189 16.03 -18.44 16.86
CA ASN A 189 16.11 -19.43 15.80
C ASN A 189 17.16 -19.03 14.76
N SER A 190 17.99 -19.99 14.34
CA SER A 190 18.97 -19.79 13.26
C SER A 190 18.34 -19.74 11.87
N GLN A 191 17.14 -20.30 11.70
CA GLN A 191 16.44 -20.31 10.41
C GLN A 191 15.43 -19.17 10.33
N ALA A 192 15.48 -18.44 9.22
CA ALA A 192 14.50 -17.40 8.95
C ALA A 192 13.10 -18.00 8.74
N PRO A 193 12.04 -17.39 9.26
CA PRO A 193 10.68 -17.74 8.89
C PRO A 193 10.50 -17.80 7.38
N GLU A 194 9.60 -18.65 6.90
CA GLU A 194 9.32 -18.84 5.47
C GLU A 194 9.09 -17.49 4.76
N VAL A 195 9.60 -17.40 3.53
CA VAL A 195 9.38 -16.19 2.70
C VAL A 195 7.94 -16.13 2.23
N PHE A 196 7.35 -14.95 2.31
CA PHE A 196 6.05 -14.68 1.70
C PHE A 196 6.03 -13.25 1.17
N ILE A 197 6.02 -13.10 -0.15
CA ILE A 197 5.95 -11.79 -0.79
C ILE A 197 4.51 -11.26 -0.72
N SER A 198 4.35 -10.10 -0.08
CA SER A 198 3.07 -9.39 0.03
C SER A 198 3.28 -7.94 -0.40
N ARG A 199 2.70 -7.53 -1.53
CA ARG A 199 2.91 -6.19 -2.08
C ARG A 199 2.68 -5.09 -1.05
N SER A 200 1.54 -5.09 -0.37
CA SER A 200 1.20 -4.04 0.62
C SER A 200 2.16 -3.94 1.82
N ARG A 201 2.96 -4.99 2.08
CA ARG A 201 3.89 -5.05 3.22
C ARG A 201 5.35 -4.96 2.81
N CYS A 202 5.66 -5.42 1.59
CA CYS A 202 7.04 -5.55 1.12
C CYS A 202 7.54 -4.33 0.33
N ASP A 203 6.66 -3.54 -0.28
CA ASP A 203 7.05 -2.41 -1.17
C ASP A 203 8.04 -1.40 -0.54
N MET A 204 7.96 -1.19 0.77
CA MET A 204 8.91 -0.32 1.49
C MET A 204 9.80 -1.10 2.47
N CYS A 205 9.97 -2.39 2.23
CA CYS A 205 10.81 -3.24 3.08
C CYS A 205 12.24 -3.26 2.53
N PRO A 206 13.27 -2.96 3.34
CA PRO A 206 14.65 -2.98 2.86
C PRO A 206 15.16 -4.38 2.50
N TRP A 207 14.39 -5.43 2.75
CA TRP A 207 14.70 -6.80 2.39
C TRP A 207 13.94 -7.29 1.14
N LEU A 208 13.28 -6.39 0.40
CA LEU A 208 12.41 -6.80 -0.70
C LEU A 208 13.18 -7.59 -1.77
N SER A 209 14.27 -7.05 -2.29
CA SER A 209 15.06 -7.71 -3.35
C SER A 209 15.60 -9.06 -2.89
N HIS A 210 16.13 -9.14 -1.68
CA HIS A 210 16.61 -10.40 -1.11
C HIS A 210 15.48 -11.43 -0.96
N CYS A 211 14.35 -11.05 -0.35
CA CYS A 211 13.21 -11.96 -0.16
C CYS A 211 12.56 -12.37 -1.49
N TYR A 212 12.49 -11.44 -2.44
CA TYR A 212 11.95 -11.71 -3.77
C TYR A 212 12.80 -12.73 -4.52
N GLN A 213 14.13 -12.61 -4.47
CA GLN A 213 15.03 -13.59 -5.07
C GLN A 213 14.84 -14.98 -4.44
N VAL A 214 14.76 -15.08 -3.12
CA VAL A 214 14.47 -16.35 -2.43
C VAL A 214 13.14 -16.94 -2.89
N ALA A 215 12.08 -16.12 -3.01
CA ALA A 215 10.79 -16.59 -3.48
C ALA A 215 10.83 -17.05 -4.95
N LYS A 216 11.60 -16.38 -5.80
CA LYS A 216 11.85 -16.77 -7.20
C LYS A 216 12.56 -18.13 -7.29
N ASP A 217 13.65 -18.31 -6.55
CA ASP A 217 14.45 -19.54 -6.57
C ASP A 217 13.63 -20.74 -6.10
N GLN A 218 12.64 -20.50 -5.24
CA GLN A 218 11.73 -21.54 -4.72
C GLN A 218 10.46 -21.71 -5.55
N ASN A 219 10.22 -20.91 -6.60
CA ASN A 219 8.95 -20.83 -7.31
C ASN A 219 7.76 -20.69 -6.34
N HIS A 220 7.93 -19.84 -5.33
CA HIS A 220 7.03 -19.74 -4.18
C HIS A 220 5.68 -19.18 -4.58
N LEU A 221 4.60 -19.81 -4.10
CA LEU A 221 3.22 -19.44 -4.44
C LEU A 221 2.83 -18.00 -4.09
N SER A 222 3.55 -17.31 -3.19
CA SER A 222 3.30 -15.89 -2.90
C SER A 222 3.53 -14.95 -4.09
N LEU A 223 4.21 -15.42 -5.14
CA LEU A 223 4.38 -14.71 -6.41
C LEU A 223 3.16 -14.84 -7.34
N LEU A 224 2.23 -15.75 -7.04
CA LEU A 224 1.00 -15.91 -7.82
C LEU A 224 -0.09 -14.91 -7.37
N PRO A 225 -0.67 -14.12 -8.28
CA PRO A 225 -1.89 -13.36 -8.00
C PRO A 225 -3.00 -14.23 -7.44
N GLY A 226 -3.66 -13.77 -6.37
CA GLY A 226 -4.73 -14.52 -5.71
C GLY A 226 -4.29 -15.40 -4.54
N VAL A 227 -3.02 -15.79 -4.44
CA VAL A 227 -2.47 -16.47 -3.25
C VAL A 227 -2.14 -15.41 -2.20
N THR A 228 -2.89 -15.42 -1.11
CA THR A 228 -2.68 -14.51 0.02
C THR A 228 -2.08 -15.24 1.21
N GLN A 229 -1.47 -14.51 2.13
CA GLN A 229 -0.91 -15.08 3.36
C GLN A 229 -1.97 -15.84 4.20
N LYS A 230 -3.26 -15.48 4.07
CA LYS A 230 -4.36 -16.18 4.74
C LYS A 230 -4.68 -17.53 4.06
N ARG A 231 -4.55 -17.59 2.74
CA ARG A 231 -4.88 -18.80 1.94
C ARG A 231 -3.75 -19.81 1.87
N TYR A 232 -2.53 -19.32 1.92
CA TYR A 232 -1.33 -20.12 1.74
C TYR A 232 -1.20 -21.34 2.68
N PRO A 233 -1.49 -21.24 4.00
CA PRO A 233 -1.43 -22.41 4.89
C PRO A 233 -2.33 -23.57 4.45
N THR A 234 -3.55 -23.27 4.03
CA THR A 234 -4.50 -24.30 3.53
C THR A 234 -3.97 -24.98 2.27
N LEU A 235 -3.31 -24.22 1.37
CA LEU A 235 -2.65 -24.82 0.20
C LEU A 235 -1.54 -25.81 0.60
N VAL A 236 -0.70 -25.41 1.55
CA VAL A 236 0.39 -26.29 2.06
C VAL A 236 -0.17 -27.55 2.73
N GLU A 237 -1.18 -27.41 3.61
CA GLU A 237 -1.85 -28.53 4.30
C GLU A 237 -2.48 -29.53 3.33
N ARG A 238 -2.91 -29.06 2.16
CA ARG A 238 -3.49 -29.89 1.09
C ARG A 238 -2.46 -30.44 0.09
N GLY A 239 -1.17 -30.19 0.30
CA GLY A 239 -0.12 -30.61 -0.62
C GLY A 239 -0.05 -29.79 -1.92
N LEU A 240 -0.72 -28.64 -1.98
CA LEU A 240 -0.78 -27.73 -3.14
C LEU A 240 0.25 -26.60 -3.03
N ALA A 241 1.46 -26.89 -2.54
CA ALA A 241 2.50 -25.90 -2.26
C ALA A 241 3.31 -25.47 -3.50
N THR A 242 3.04 -26.06 -4.67
CA THR A 242 3.71 -25.72 -5.93
C THR A 242 2.73 -25.18 -6.97
N VAL A 243 3.24 -24.40 -7.94
CA VAL A 243 2.42 -23.88 -9.05
C VAL A 243 1.76 -25.01 -9.83
N GLU A 244 2.50 -26.08 -10.11
CA GLU A 244 2.01 -27.25 -10.84
C GLU A 244 0.89 -27.97 -10.08
N ALA A 245 1.09 -28.25 -8.79
CA ALA A 245 0.08 -28.90 -7.95
C ALA A 245 -1.21 -28.04 -7.87
N LEU A 246 -1.07 -26.72 -7.72
CA LEU A 246 -2.22 -25.83 -7.71
C LEU A 246 -2.91 -25.74 -9.06
N ALA A 247 -2.18 -25.78 -10.17
CA ALA A 247 -2.73 -25.76 -11.53
C ALA A 247 -3.63 -26.96 -11.86
N THR A 248 -3.41 -28.09 -11.17
CA THR A 248 -4.16 -29.35 -11.36
C THR A 248 -5.19 -29.62 -10.26
N ALA A 249 -5.35 -28.72 -9.31
CA ALA A 249 -6.29 -28.87 -8.19
C ALA A 249 -7.75 -28.79 -8.65
N GLU A 250 -8.65 -29.44 -7.88
CA GLU A 250 -10.09 -29.38 -8.10
C GLU A 250 -10.67 -28.11 -7.42
N PRO A 251 -11.29 -27.19 -8.19
CA PRO A 251 -11.74 -25.91 -7.64
C PRO A 251 -12.77 -26.03 -6.49
N SER A 252 -13.70 -26.97 -6.60
CA SER A 252 -14.78 -27.15 -5.62
C SER A 252 -14.26 -27.69 -4.29
N GLU A 253 -13.30 -28.64 -4.31
CA GLU A 253 -12.66 -29.19 -3.11
C GLU A 253 -11.84 -28.08 -2.40
N LEU A 254 -11.14 -27.27 -3.19
CA LEU A 254 -10.33 -26.18 -2.65
C LEU A 254 -11.19 -25.06 -2.07
N ALA A 255 -12.32 -24.75 -2.68
CA ALA A 255 -13.30 -23.77 -2.20
C ALA A 255 -13.86 -24.18 -0.84
N ALA A 256 -14.29 -25.45 -0.70
CA ALA A 256 -14.75 -26.02 0.56
C ALA A 256 -13.68 -25.99 1.64
N ALA A 257 -12.41 -26.30 1.31
CA ALA A 257 -11.30 -26.31 2.25
C ALA A 257 -10.92 -24.91 2.78
N MET A 258 -11.08 -23.88 1.95
CA MET A 258 -10.74 -22.50 2.27
C MET A 258 -11.91 -21.69 2.84
N ASP A 259 -13.12 -22.24 2.85
CA ASP A 259 -14.37 -21.52 3.17
C ASP A 259 -14.51 -20.25 2.32
N VAL A 260 -14.44 -20.40 1.00
CA VAL A 260 -14.57 -19.33 0.01
C VAL A 260 -15.51 -19.77 -1.11
N GLU A 261 -16.03 -18.77 -1.86
CA GLU A 261 -16.84 -19.04 -3.04
C GLU A 261 -16.03 -19.68 -4.17
N LEU A 262 -16.65 -20.53 -4.96
CA LEU A 262 -16.06 -21.28 -6.08
C LEU A 262 -15.28 -20.36 -7.06
N PRO A 263 -15.77 -19.19 -7.50
CA PRO A 263 -15.03 -18.31 -8.41
C PRO A 263 -13.67 -17.85 -7.88
N VAL A 264 -13.47 -17.84 -6.56
CA VAL A 264 -12.17 -17.46 -5.96
C VAL A 264 -11.11 -18.51 -6.25
N THR A 265 -11.46 -19.79 -6.12
CA THR A 265 -10.54 -20.91 -6.38
C THR A 265 -10.34 -21.15 -7.87
N GLU A 266 -11.39 -21.00 -8.69
CA GLU A 266 -11.28 -21.03 -10.14
C GLU A 266 -10.30 -19.97 -10.67
N LYS A 267 -10.39 -18.73 -10.17
CA LYS A 267 -9.45 -17.66 -10.51
C LYS A 267 -8.02 -17.98 -10.07
N MET A 268 -7.84 -18.61 -8.93
CA MET A 268 -6.52 -18.96 -8.40
C MET A 268 -5.90 -20.14 -9.18
N ILE A 269 -6.68 -21.14 -9.52
CA ILE A 269 -6.23 -22.30 -10.31
C ILE A 269 -5.93 -21.88 -11.75
N SER A 270 -6.80 -21.11 -12.40
CA SER A 270 -6.51 -20.57 -13.75
C SER A 270 -5.26 -19.71 -13.77
N GLN A 271 -4.98 -18.98 -12.69
CA GLN A 271 -3.75 -18.20 -12.53
C GLN A 271 -2.52 -19.14 -12.45
N ALA A 272 -2.61 -20.22 -11.65
CA ALA A 272 -1.53 -21.20 -11.58
C ALA A 272 -1.31 -21.89 -12.94
N GLN A 273 -2.37 -22.24 -13.66
CA GLN A 273 -2.30 -22.80 -15.00
C GLN A 273 -1.61 -21.86 -15.99
N ALA A 274 -1.97 -20.57 -15.98
CA ALA A 274 -1.34 -19.58 -16.85
C ALA A 274 0.18 -19.47 -16.57
N ASN A 275 0.57 -19.40 -15.30
CA ASN A 275 1.98 -19.35 -14.91
C ASN A 275 2.74 -20.64 -15.22
N TRP A 276 2.10 -21.79 -15.08
CA TRP A 276 2.71 -23.09 -15.38
C TRP A 276 2.93 -23.31 -16.88
N THR A 277 1.92 -22.93 -17.70
CA THR A 277 1.99 -23.09 -19.16
C THR A 277 2.71 -21.92 -19.87
N GLY A 278 2.94 -20.80 -19.18
CA GLY A 278 3.48 -19.58 -19.76
C GLY A 278 2.53 -18.89 -20.76
N SER A 279 1.22 -19.19 -20.71
CA SER A 279 0.25 -18.76 -21.71
C SER A 279 -0.96 -18.08 -21.06
N ALA A 280 -1.59 -17.15 -21.78
CA ALA A 280 -2.85 -16.55 -21.35
C ALA A 280 -4.00 -17.58 -21.43
N ILE A 281 -4.83 -17.61 -20.39
CA ILE A 281 -5.96 -18.54 -20.26
C ILE A 281 -7.26 -17.74 -20.10
N ALA A 282 -8.26 -17.99 -20.95
CA ALA A 282 -9.59 -17.41 -20.80
C ALA A 282 -10.30 -17.97 -19.56
N ARG A 283 -10.88 -17.09 -18.75
CA ARG A 283 -11.70 -17.44 -17.59
C ARG A 283 -13.15 -17.56 -18.00
N LEU A 284 -13.48 -18.67 -18.68
CA LEU A 284 -14.83 -18.88 -19.20
C LEU A 284 -15.86 -18.98 -18.08
N GLN A 285 -17.01 -18.36 -18.25
CA GLN A 285 -18.19 -18.49 -17.41
C GLN A 285 -19.25 -19.28 -18.17
N THR A 286 -19.72 -20.40 -17.61
CA THR A 286 -20.67 -21.30 -18.31
C THR A 286 -20.29 -21.58 -19.78
N SER A 287 -18.97 -21.83 -20.01
CA SER A 287 -18.37 -22.05 -21.33
C SER A 287 -18.35 -20.85 -22.28
N ARG A 288 -18.68 -19.64 -21.82
CA ARG A 288 -18.62 -18.39 -22.60
C ARG A 288 -17.52 -17.46 -22.10
N PHE A 289 -16.98 -16.65 -23.01
CA PHE A 289 -16.07 -15.58 -22.61
C PHE A 289 -16.85 -14.49 -21.85
N PRO A 290 -16.35 -14.00 -20.70
CA PRO A 290 -17.17 -13.16 -19.80
C PRO A 290 -17.37 -11.72 -20.27
N LEU A 291 -16.70 -11.29 -21.34
CA LEU A 291 -16.83 -9.95 -21.90
C LEU A 291 -17.43 -10.00 -23.31
N THR A 292 -18.27 -9.04 -23.60
CA THR A 292 -18.84 -8.79 -24.93
C THR A 292 -18.15 -7.60 -25.61
N PRO A 293 -18.31 -7.38 -26.92
CA PRO A 293 -17.80 -6.17 -27.58
C PRO A 293 -18.31 -4.85 -26.96
N THR A 294 -19.46 -4.87 -26.29
CA THR A 294 -20.01 -3.68 -25.61
C THR A 294 -19.37 -3.40 -24.26
N ASP A 295 -18.69 -4.39 -23.67
CA ASP A 295 -17.94 -4.21 -22.40
C ASP A 295 -16.58 -3.53 -22.61
N ILE A 296 -15.99 -3.65 -23.81
CA ILE A 296 -14.74 -3.04 -24.24
C ILE A 296 -14.90 -2.56 -25.70
N PRO A 297 -15.76 -1.56 -25.95
CA PRO A 297 -16.08 -1.11 -27.30
C PRO A 297 -14.82 -0.60 -28.02
N THR A 298 -14.75 -0.83 -29.32
CA THR A 298 -13.78 -0.17 -30.20
C THR A 298 -14.53 0.82 -31.06
N THR A 299 -14.14 2.10 -31.00
CA THR A 299 -14.80 3.22 -31.67
C THR A 299 -13.79 4.03 -32.46
N ASP A 300 -14.27 4.92 -33.35
CA ASP A 300 -13.39 5.75 -34.17
C ASP A 300 -12.51 6.65 -33.31
N ILE A 301 -13.02 7.13 -32.17
CA ILE A 301 -12.27 7.93 -31.20
C ILE A 301 -12.35 7.26 -29.84
N GLU A 302 -11.20 7.04 -29.21
CA GLU A 302 -11.05 6.47 -27.88
C GLU A 302 -10.22 7.40 -27.00
N ILE A 303 -10.56 7.49 -25.72
CA ILE A 303 -9.83 8.28 -24.72
C ILE A 303 -9.19 7.33 -23.71
N TYR A 304 -7.90 7.56 -23.38
CA TYR A 304 -7.19 6.88 -22.33
C TYR A 304 -6.78 7.91 -21.28
N PHE A 305 -7.21 7.68 -20.04
CA PHE A 305 -7.15 8.65 -18.98
C PHE A 305 -6.38 8.09 -17.77
N ASP A 306 -5.41 8.88 -17.32
CA ASP A 306 -4.63 8.59 -16.12
C ASP A 306 -4.35 9.89 -15.35
N ILE A 307 -4.20 9.81 -14.03
CA ILE A 307 -4.01 10.98 -13.17
C ILE A 307 -2.81 10.82 -12.24
N GLU A 308 -2.16 11.96 -11.95
CA GLU A 308 -1.13 12.04 -10.93
C GLU A 308 -1.57 12.93 -9.76
N ALA A 309 -1.23 12.48 -8.56
CA ALA A 309 -1.66 13.12 -7.33
C ALA A 309 -0.53 13.35 -6.33
N ALA A 310 -0.70 14.35 -5.47
CA ALA A 310 0.09 14.58 -4.26
C ALA A 310 -0.79 14.33 -3.03
N PRO A 311 -0.86 13.08 -2.50
CA PRO A 311 -1.80 12.71 -1.44
C PRO A 311 -1.56 13.42 -0.10
N ASP A 312 -0.34 13.90 0.14
CA ASP A 312 0.03 14.71 1.31
C ASP A 312 -0.59 16.11 1.27
N LYS A 313 -0.87 16.63 0.06
CA LYS A 313 -1.50 17.92 -0.22
C LYS A 313 -3.00 17.81 -0.56
N ASP A 314 -3.51 16.54 -0.63
CA ASP A 314 -4.87 16.25 -1.10
C ASP A 314 -5.18 16.85 -2.48
N LEU A 315 -4.22 16.80 -3.39
CA LEU A 315 -4.17 17.50 -4.66
C LEU A 315 -4.03 16.50 -5.83
N ILE A 316 -4.85 16.71 -6.88
CA ILE A 316 -4.62 16.12 -8.20
C ILE A 316 -3.93 17.19 -9.06
N TYR A 317 -2.69 16.95 -9.43
CA TYR A 317 -1.92 17.94 -10.17
C TYR A 317 -1.81 17.69 -11.67
N LEU A 318 -2.19 16.50 -12.15
CA LEU A 318 -2.14 16.16 -13.57
C LEU A 318 -3.32 15.27 -13.96
N HIS A 319 -4.04 15.68 -14.99
CA HIS A 319 -4.97 14.85 -15.74
C HIS A 319 -4.36 14.58 -17.11
N GLY A 320 -3.84 13.38 -17.32
CA GLY A 320 -3.32 12.94 -18.61
C GLY A 320 -4.41 12.32 -19.46
N VAL A 321 -4.63 12.87 -20.63
CA VAL A 321 -5.68 12.44 -21.56
C VAL A 321 -5.06 12.14 -22.92
N LEU A 322 -4.96 10.87 -23.28
CA LEU A 322 -4.53 10.43 -24.61
C LEU A 322 -5.78 10.19 -25.46
N VAL A 323 -5.93 10.92 -26.54
CA VAL A 323 -6.97 10.76 -27.54
C VAL A 323 -6.41 9.98 -28.72
N ILE A 324 -7.03 8.85 -29.06
CA ILE A 324 -6.70 8.06 -30.26
C ILE A 324 -7.83 8.26 -31.27
N ASP A 325 -7.48 8.81 -32.43
CA ASP A 325 -8.36 8.89 -33.62
C ASP A 325 -7.95 7.79 -34.61
N HIS A 326 -8.73 6.72 -34.65
CA HIS A 326 -8.44 5.57 -35.51
C HIS A 326 -8.67 5.86 -36.99
N LEU A 327 -9.51 6.85 -37.35
CA LEU A 327 -9.76 7.25 -38.72
C LEU A 327 -8.65 8.12 -39.25
N ALA A 328 -8.19 9.10 -38.47
CA ALA A 328 -7.09 9.98 -38.82
C ALA A 328 -5.71 9.30 -38.62
N GLN A 329 -5.66 8.18 -37.85
CA GLN A 329 -4.43 7.52 -37.39
C GLN A 329 -3.54 8.50 -36.57
N GLU A 330 -4.18 9.30 -35.72
CA GLU A 330 -3.53 10.28 -34.85
C GLU A 330 -3.64 9.91 -33.40
N GLU A 331 -2.56 10.15 -32.65
CA GLU A 331 -2.49 10.05 -31.20
C GLU A 331 -2.14 11.43 -30.64
N THR A 332 -3.03 11.98 -29.81
CA THR A 332 -2.82 13.28 -29.18
C THR A 332 -2.86 13.17 -27.67
N PHE A 333 -1.75 13.48 -27.01
CA PHE A 333 -1.69 13.51 -25.55
C PHE A 333 -1.89 14.95 -25.05
N HIS A 334 -2.84 15.12 -24.12
CA HIS A 334 -3.14 16.36 -23.42
C HIS A 334 -2.71 16.22 -21.96
N ALA A 335 -1.71 16.98 -21.55
CA ALA A 335 -1.25 17.05 -20.15
C ALA A 335 -1.89 18.28 -19.47
N LEU A 336 -3.03 18.10 -18.81
CA LEU A 336 -3.70 19.17 -18.07
C LEU A 336 -3.10 19.24 -16.68
N THR A 337 -2.22 20.22 -16.46
CA THR A 337 -1.31 20.25 -15.30
C THR A 337 -1.54 21.46 -14.42
N ALA A 338 -1.80 21.24 -13.13
CA ALA A 338 -1.76 22.26 -12.10
C ALA A 338 -0.29 22.58 -11.75
N GLU A 339 0.23 23.68 -12.29
CA GLU A 339 1.61 24.12 -12.02
C GLU A 339 1.78 24.68 -10.59
N SER A 340 0.67 24.95 -9.91
CA SER A 340 0.61 25.26 -8.47
C SER A 340 -0.66 24.66 -7.86
N PRO A 341 -0.69 24.40 -6.54
CA PRO A 341 -1.83 23.73 -5.90
C PRO A 341 -3.17 24.45 -6.05
N ASP A 342 -3.15 25.77 -6.24
CA ASP A 342 -4.34 26.60 -6.43
C ASP A 342 -4.97 26.49 -7.82
N GLN A 343 -4.32 25.78 -8.77
CA GLN A 343 -4.81 25.59 -10.12
C GLN A 343 -5.63 24.29 -10.29
N GLU A 344 -5.82 23.47 -9.27
CA GLU A 344 -6.56 22.19 -9.38
C GLU A 344 -7.97 22.40 -9.95
N GLU A 345 -8.70 23.42 -9.49
CA GLU A 345 -10.03 23.77 -10.00
C GLU A 345 -10.00 24.14 -11.49
N THR A 346 -9.01 24.92 -11.92
CA THR A 346 -8.87 25.33 -13.33
C THR A 346 -8.64 24.09 -14.21
N VAL A 347 -7.72 23.23 -13.81
CA VAL A 347 -7.37 22.01 -14.55
C VAL A 347 -8.54 21.02 -14.58
N TRP A 348 -9.33 20.97 -13.51
CA TRP A 348 -10.57 20.20 -13.49
C TRP A 348 -11.56 20.64 -14.59
N PHE A 349 -11.79 21.95 -14.73
CA PHE A 349 -12.69 22.46 -15.79
C PHE A 349 -12.09 22.30 -17.18
N GLU A 350 -10.77 22.39 -17.35
CA GLU A 350 -10.10 22.08 -18.63
C GLU A 350 -10.31 20.61 -19.02
N PHE A 351 -10.24 19.67 -18.05
CA PHE A 351 -10.55 18.27 -18.28
C PHE A 351 -12.01 18.07 -18.75
N LEU A 352 -12.98 18.69 -18.07
CA LEU A 352 -14.38 18.60 -18.49
C LEU A 352 -14.59 19.16 -19.89
N ALA A 353 -14.02 20.30 -20.21
CA ALA A 353 -14.11 20.91 -21.53
C ALA A 353 -13.44 20.05 -22.62
N LEU A 354 -12.37 19.33 -22.29
CA LEU A 354 -11.71 18.43 -23.22
C LEU A 354 -12.57 17.20 -23.54
N VAL A 355 -13.12 16.52 -22.53
CA VAL A 355 -13.90 15.28 -22.73
C VAL A 355 -15.26 15.55 -23.37
N GLU A 356 -15.79 16.76 -23.26
CA GLU A 356 -17.01 17.20 -23.94
C GLU A 356 -16.84 17.39 -25.46
N ARG A 357 -15.61 17.60 -25.95
CA ARG A 357 -15.34 17.61 -27.41
C ARG A 357 -15.58 16.23 -28.05
N TYR A 358 -15.57 15.17 -27.24
CA TYR A 358 -15.70 13.79 -27.70
C TYR A 358 -16.85 13.09 -26.90
N PRO A 359 -18.11 13.53 -27.05
CA PRO A 359 -19.20 13.15 -26.15
C PRO A 359 -19.54 11.66 -26.18
N ASN A 360 -19.22 10.96 -27.26
CA ASN A 360 -19.53 9.54 -27.46
C ASN A 360 -18.30 8.61 -27.30
N ALA A 361 -17.12 9.17 -27.11
CA ALA A 361 -15.90 8.37 -26.98
C ALA A 361 -15.88 7.64 -25.61
N PRO A 362 -15.58 6.34 -25.55
CA PRO A 362 -15.31 5.64 -24.30
C PRO A 362 -14.04 6.21 -23.66
N ILE A 363 -14.00 6.21 -22.33
CA ILE A 363 -12.88 6.67 -21.54
C ILE A 363 -12.29 5.48 -20.78
N TYR A 364 -11.18 4.97 -21.27
CA TYR A 364 -10.47 3.85 -20.70
C TYR A 364 -9.51 4.33 -19.61
N HIS A 365 -9.55 3.67 -18.47
CA HIS A 365 -8.67 3.94 -17.34
C HIS A 365 -8.21 2.64 -16.69
N PHE A 366 -7.26 2.73 -15.77
CA PHE A 366 -6.71 1.55 -15.12
C PHE A 366 -6.89 1.62 -13.60
N CYS A 367 -7.81 0.79 -13.06
CA CYS A 367 -8.30 0.79 -11.68
C CYS A 367 -9.38 1.87 -11.41
N PRO A 368 -10.10 1.80 -10.27
CA PRO A 368 -11.24 2.68 -10.02
C PRO A 368 -10.87 4.10 -9.56
N TYR A 369 -9.58 4.42 -9.42
CA TYR A 369 -9.13 5.68 -8.82
C TYR A 369 -9.55 6.90 -9.64
N GLU A 370 -9.43 6.83 -10.96
CA GLU A 370 -9.78 7.92 -11.89
C GLU A 370 -11.27 8.27 -11.79
N ALA A 371 -12.16 7.27 -11.88
CA ALA A 371 -13.60 7.48 -11.79
C ALA A 371 -14.02 8.03 -10.41
N GLN A 372 -13.41 7.53 -9.33
CA GLN A 372 -13.63 8.04 -7.97
C GLN A 372 -13.15 9.49 -7.83
N THR A 373 -12.03 9.83 -8.45
CA THR A 373 -11.48 11.18 -8.44
C THR A 373 -12.35 12.16 -9.21
N VAL A 374 -12.86 11.78 -10.38
CA VAL A 374 -13.82 12.59 -11.14
C VAL A 374 -15.08 12.89 -10.32
N SER A 375 -15.63 11.89 -9.61
CA SER A 375 -16.76 12.10 -8.71
C SER A 375 -16.39 13.08 -7.58
N ARG A 376 -15.24 12.89 -6.92
CA ARG A 376 -14.76 13.75 -5.83
C ARG A 376 -14.54 15.20 -6.27
N LEU A 377 -13.91 15.42 -7.42
CA LEU A 377 -13.65 16.78 -7.93
C LEU A 377 -14.94 17.48 -8.35
N SER A 378 -15.91 16.73 -8.89
CA SER A 378 -17.24 17.28 -9.16
C SER A 378 -17.98 17.71 -7.90
N ASP A 379 -17.87 16.95 -6.80
CA ASP A 379 -18.43 17.30 -5.50
C ASP A 379 -17.73 18.54 -4.90
N LEU A 380 -16.43 18.70 -5.14
CA LEU A 380 -15.61 19.77 -4.58
C LEU A 380 -15.74 21.09 -5.34
N TYR A 381 -15.66 21.06 -6.67
CA TYR A 381 -15.59 22.24 -7.54
C TYR A 381 -16.84 22.45 -8.40
N GLY A 382 -17.77 21.49 -8.38
CA GLY A 382 -18.93 21.51 -9.27
C GLY A 382 -18.62 20.90 -10.65
N ASN A 383 -19.64 20.91 -11.51
CA ASN A 383 -19.62 20.21 -12.79
C ASN A 383 -19.50 21.13 -14.02
N GLY A 384 -19.50 22.45 -13.88
CA GLY A 384 -19.42 23.39 -15.00
C GLY A 384 -20.54 23.28 -16.03
N GLY A 385 -21.63 22.58 -15.70
CA GLY A 385 -22.74 22.28 -16.63
C GLY A 385 -22.65 20.88 -17.28
N THR A 386 -21.54 20.14 -17.10
CA THR A 386 -21.34 18.79 -17.61
C THR A 386 -22.23 17.78 -16.85
N ASN A 387 -22.84 16.85 -17.56
CA ASN A 387 -23.53 15.71 -16.95
C ASN A 387 -22.51 14.68 -16.44
N ILE A 388 -22.16 14.75 -15.16
CA ILE A 388 -21.17 13.87 -14.54
C ILE A 388 -21.58 12.38 -14.55
N GLU A 389 -22.85 12.08 -14.32
CA GLU A 389 -23.35 10.69 -14.42
C GLU A 389 -23.19 10.15 -15.84
N GLY A 390 -23.56 10.92 -16.85
CA GLY A 390 -23.37 10.58 -18.26
C GLY A 390 -21.88 10.44 -18.60
N LEU A 391 -21.03 11.29 -18.06
CA LEU A 391 -19.56 11.19 -18.22
C LEU A 391 -19.02 9.90 -17.59
N LEU A 392 -19.37 9.59 -16.34
CA LEU A 392 -18.91 8.39 -15.63
C LEU A 392 -19.40 7.09 -16.28
N ASN A 393 -20.56 7.09 -16.95
CA ASN A 393 -21.04 5.94 -17.70
C ASN A 393 -20.15 5.59 -18.92
N ARG A 394 -19.30 6.50 -19.37
CA ARG A 394 -18.31 6.27 -20.44
C ARG A 394 -16.99 5.70 -19.91
N PHE A 395 -16.77 5.69 -18.58
CA PHE A 395 -15.55 5.18 -17.95
C PHE A 395 -15.52 3.66 -17.95
N ILE A 396 -14.44 3.10 -18.46
CA ILE A 396 -14.24 1.65 -18.58
C ILE A 396 -12.93 1.27 -17.88
N ASP A 397 -13.05 0.57 -16.76
CA ASP A 397 -11.91 0.06 -15.99
C ASP A 397 -11.30 -1.17 -16.65
N ILE A 398 -10.20 -1.02 -17.38
CA ILE A 398 -9.50 -2.10 -18.08
C ILE A 398 -8.86 -3.10 -17.11
N HIS A 399 -8.42 -2.65 -15.93
CA HIS A 399 -7.92 -3.58 -14.91
C HIS A 399 -8.99 -4.59 -14.48
N LYS A 400 -10.20 -4.11 -14.21
CA LYS A 400 -11.32 -4.99 -13.85
C LYS A 400 -11.65 -5.97 -14.98
N ARG A 401 -11.73 -5.48 -16.24
CA ARG A 401 -12.06 -6.32 -17.40
C ARG A 401 -11.04 -7.45 -17.58
N ILE A 402 -9.75 -7.15 -17.56
CA ILE A 402 -8.71 -8.17 -17.77
C ILE A 402 -8.62 -9.16 -16.59
N VAL A 403 -8.77 -8.70 -15.35
CA VAL A 403 -8.75 -9.58 -14.15
C VAL A 403 -9.95 -10.53 -14.15
N ASP A 404 -11.10 -10.11 -14.64
CA ASP A 404 -12.29 -10.97 -14.69
C ASP A 404 -12.25 -11.96 -15.86
N ALA A 405 -11.63 -11.59 -16.98
CA ALA A 405 -11.71 -12.36 -18.21
C ALA A 405 -10.51 -13.28 -18.49
N VAL A 406 -9.31 -12.94 -18.01
CA VAL A 406 -8.08 -13.63 -18.43
C VAL A 406 -7.14 -13.88 -17.25
N ALA A 407 -6.61 -15.10 -17.20
CA ALA A 407 -5.42 -15.40 -16.40
C ALA A 407 -4.16 -15.23 -17.27
N LEU A 408 -3.23 -14.40 -16.80
CA LEU A 408 -1.97 -14.11 -17.49
C LEU A 408 -0.78 -14.66 -16.69
N PRO A 409 0.30 -15.11 -17.34
CA PRO A 409 1.51 -15.61 -16.66
C PRO A 409 2.34 -14.45 -16.11
N VAL A 410 1.75 -13.69 -15.20
CA VAL A 410 2.35 -12.52 -14.55
C VAL A 410 2.27 -12.66 -13.03
N GLU A 411 3.16 -11.99 -12.33
CA GLU A 411 3.15 -11.96 -10.87
C GLU A 411 2.21 -10.87 -10.33
N SER A 412 1.69 -10.02 -11.21
CA SER A 412 0.80 -8.92 -10.87
C SER A 412 -0.02 -8.44 -12.05
N TYR A 413 -1.24 -8.03 -11.72
CA TYR A 413 -2.12 -7.29 -12.62
C TYR A 413 -1.94 -5.77 -12.51
N ALA A 414 -0.90 -5.25 -11.88
CA ALA A 414 -0.56 -3.84 -12.00
C ALA A 414 -0.15 -3.50 -13.45
N LEU A 415 -0.50 -2.30 -13.91
CA LEU A 415 -0.35 -1.86 -15.31
C LEU A 415 1.05 -2.18 -15.88
N LYS A 416 2.12 -1.86 -15.15
CA LYS A 416 3.50 -2.12 -15.58
C LYS A 416 3.80 -3.60 -15.83
N HIS A 417 3.25 -4.50 -15.03
CA HIS A 417 3.48 -5.94 -15.22
C HIS A 417 2.73 -6.47 -16.44
N LEU A 418 1.49 -6.04 -16.62
CA LEU A 418 0.67 -6.44 -17.77
C LEU A 418 1.25 -5.90 -19.08
N ALA A 419 1.48 -4.60 -19.14
CA ALA A 419 1.96 -3.94 -20.37
C ALA A 419 3.36 -4.44 -20.77
N ARG A 420 4.28 -4.67 -19.81
CA ARG A 420 5.58 -5.28 -20.11
C ARG A 420 5.45 -6.70 -20.65
N TRP A 421 4.57 -7.52 -20.08
CA TRP A 421 4.29 -8.84 -20.63
C TRP A 421 3.75 -8.79 -22.07
N MET A 422 3.02 -7.70 -22.40
CA MET A 422 2.51 -7.42 -23.75
C MET A 422 3.51 -6.68 -24.66
N GLY A 423 4.76 -6.49 -24.19
CA GLY A 423 5.86 -5.90 -24.96
C GLY A 423 5.88 -4.37 -24.99
N PHE A 424 5.25 -3.70 -24.00
CA PHE A 424 5.34 -2.26 -23.83
C PHE A 424 6.42 -1.89 -22.80
N GLU A 425 7.21 -0.88 -23.10
CA GLU A 425 8.25 -0.37 -22.21
C GLU A 425 8.09 1.15 -22.01
N TRP A 426 8.25 1.59 -20.76
CA TRP A 426 8.26 3.00 -20.37
C TRP A 426 9.55 3.66 -20.81
N ARG A 427 9.47 4.91 -21.27
CA ARG A 427 10.65 5.72 -21.63
C ARG A 427 11.60 5.93 -20.44
N ASP A 428 11.03 6.14 -19.25
CA ASP A 428 11.75 6.27 -17.99
C ASP A 428 11.55 4.98 -17.16
N ALA A 429 12.52 4.06 -17.19
CA ALA A 429 12.40 2.71 -16.64
C ALA A 429 12.10 2.70 -15.12
N ASP A 430 12.68 3.65 -14.37
CA ASP A 430 12.55 3.77 -12.91
C ASP A 430 11.31 4.59 -12.48
N ALA A 431 10.61 5.24 -13.42
CA ALA A 431 9.41 6.02 -13.12
C ALA A 431 8.32 5.13 -12.50
N ASN A 432 7.68 5.64 -11.47
CA ASN A 432 6.53 5.02 -10.79
C ASN A 432 5.75 6.10 -10.02
N GLY A 433 4.51 5.81 -9.60
CA GLY A 433 3.67 6.79 -8.92
C GLY A 433 4.27 7.34 -7.62
N ALA A 434 5.05 6.55 -6.87
CA ALA A 434 5.74 7.05 -5.67
C ALA A 434 6.85 8.04 -6.02
N GLN A 435 7.57 7.78 -7.10
CA GLN A 435 8.62 8.69 -7.60
C GLN A 435 8.02 9.97 -8.21
N SER A 436 6.87 9.86 -8.87
CA SER A 436 6.12 11.02 -9.39
C SER A 436 5.79 12.03 -8.28
N ILE A 437 5.39 11.55 -7.09
CA ILE A 437 5.15 12.41 -5.91
C ILE A 437 6.43 13.16 -5.48
N CYS A 438 7.58 12.48 -5.48
CA CYS A 438 8.86 13.11 -5.14
C CYS A 438 9.27 14.16 -6.16
N TRP A 439 9.15 13.85 -7.46
CA TRP A 439 9.44 14.79 -8.53
C TRP A 439 8.55 16.02 -8.52
N TYR A 440 7.26 15.86 -8.19
CA TYR A 440 6.35 16.99 -8.06
C TYR A 440 6.78 17.93 -6.93
N ASP A 441 7.15 17.40 -5.76
CA ASP A 441 7.68 18.20 -4.66
C ASP A 441 9.00 18.89 -5.01
N ASP A 442 9.91 18.18 -5.70
CA ASP A 442 11.18 18.74 -6.15
C ASP A 442 10.97 19.87 -7.16
N TRP A 443 10.03 19.69 -8.10
CA TRP A 443 9.67 20.74 -9.02
C TRP A 443 9.08 21.98 -8.32
N LEU A 444 8.13 21.81 -7.41
CA LEU A 444 7.56 22.93 -6.64
C LEU A 444 8.63 23.68 -5.81
N ARG A 445 9.62 22.95 -5.29
CA ARG A 445 10.70 23.51 -4.47
C ARG A 445 11.77 24.23 -5.28
N THR A 446 12.12 23.69 -6.46
CA THR A 446 13.29 24.13 -7.25
C THR A 446 12.93 24.94 -8.48
N GLY A 447 11.72 24.78 -9.01
CA GLY A 447 11.30 25.30 -10.30
C GLY A 447 11.95 24.61 -11.52
N ASP A 448 12.68 23.50 -11.31
CA ASP A 448 13.33 22.76 -12.39
C ASP A 448 12.31 21.93 -13.15
N ARG A 449 11.98 22.36 -14.37
CA ARG A 449 11.01 21.70 -15.25
C ARG A 449 11.42 20.28 -15.69
N THR A 450 12.65 19.88 -15.47
CA THR A 450 13.10 18.50 -15.77
C THR A 450 12.24 17.48 -15.01
N TYR A 451 11.94 17.76 -13.74
CA TYR A 451 11.07 16.91 -12.91
C TYR A 451 9.66 16.82 -13.50
N LEU A 452 9.05 17.98 -13.80
CA LEU A 452 7.71 18.00 -14.38
C LEU A 452 7.68 17.26 -15.74
N ASN A 453 8.63 17.51 -16.62
CA ASN A 453 8.70 16.84 -17.92
C ASN A 453 8.82 15.31 -17.80
N THR A 454 9.50 14.82 -16.77
CA THR A 454 9.59 13.37 -16.49
C THR A 454 8.23 12.82 -16.02
N ILE A 455 7.51 13.55 -15.19
CA ILE A 455 6.15 13.18 -14.77
C ILE A 455 5.22 13.13 -15.98
N LEU A 456 5.25 14.14 -16.86
CA LEU A 456 4.40 14.19 -18.05
C LEU A 456 4.66 13.00 -18.99
N ARG A 457 5.94 12.65 -19.21
CA ARG A 457 6.29 11.46 -20.01
C ARG A 457 5.81 10.16 -19.36
N TYR A 458 5.95 10.06 -18.04
CA TYR A 458 5.51 8.89 -17.29
C TYR A 458 4.00 8.70 -17.41
N ASN A 459 3.21 9.74 -17.19
CA ASN A 459 1.75 9.71 -17.28
C ASN A 459 1.27 9.44 -18.73
N GLU A 460 1.94 10.01 -19.75
CA GLU A 460 1.66 9.68 -21.16
C GLU A 460 1.92 8.19 -21.43
N ASP A 461 3.00 7.62 -20.87
CA ASP A 461 3.31 6.20 -21.01
C ASP A 461 2.27 5.31 -20.29
N ASP A 462 1.72 5.74 -19.14
CA ASP A 462 0.64 5.02 -18.44
C ASP A 462 -0.66 5.03 -19.27
N CYS A 463 -1.01 6.15 -19.93
CA CYS A 463 -2.12 6.18 -20.89
C CYS A 463 -1.89 5.23 -22.08
N LYS A 464 -0.70 5.24 -22.66
CA LYS A 464 -0.32 4.34 -23.77
C LYS A 464 -0.27 2.88 -23.36
N ALA A 465 0.18 2.59 -22.15
CA ALA A 465 0.18 1.25 -21.58
C ALA A 465 -1.26 0.73 -21.41
N THR A 466 -2.18 1.57 -20.93
CA THR A 466 -3.62 1.24 -20.82
C THR A 466 -4.21 0.95 -22.20
N TYR A 467 -3.89 1.75 -23.23
CA TYR A 467 -4.23 1.46 -24.64
C TYR A 467 -3.70 0.10 -25.08
N ARG A 468 -2.43 -0.18 -24.81
CA ARG A 468 -1.81 -1.45 -25.16
C ARG A 468 -2.51 -2.65 -24.52
N VAL A 469 -2.88 -2.54 -23.26
CA VAL A 469 -3.59 -3.60 -22.52
C VAL A 469 -5.00 -3.79 -23.08
N LYS A 470 -5.74 -2.72 -23.37
CA LYS A 470 -7.06 -2.77 -24.01
C LYS A 470 -7.00 -3.44 -25.37
N ASP A 471 -6.10 -3.00 -26.24
CA ASP A 471 -5.94 -3.53 -27.60
C ASP A 471 -5.59 -5.03 -27.58
N TRP A 472 -4.69 -5.43 -26.66
CA TRP A 472 -4.39 -6.84 -26.47
C TRP A 472 -5.63 -7.64 -26.02
N LEU A 473 -6.41 -7.11 -25.06
CA LEU A 473 -7.58 -7.80 -24.54
C LEU A 473 -8.67 -7.98 -25.62
N VAL A 474 -8.90 -6.98 -26.46
CA VAL A 474 -9.83 -7.07 -27.60
C VAL A 474 -9.38 -8.15 -28.58
N LYS A 475 -8.09 -8.16 -28.96
CA LYS A 475 -7.53 -9.19 -29.86
C LYS A 475 -7.62 -10.60 -29.28
N PHE A 476 -7.41 -10.74 -27.96
CA PHE A 476 -7.52 -12.01 -27.27
C PHE A 476 -8.99 -12.49 -27.22
N ALA A 477 -9.96 -11.59 -27.05
CA ALA A 477 -11.38 -11.90 -26.97
C ALA A 477 -12.02 -12.22 -28.33
N GLN A 478 -11.50 -11.67 -29.44
CA GLN A 478 -12.09 -11.75 -30.77
C GLN A 478 -12.47 -13.17 -31.22
N PRO A 479 -11.60 -14.20 -31.10
CA PRO A 479 -11.96 -15.58 -31.48
C PRO A 479 -13.17 -16.15 -30.72
N PHE A 480 -13.38 -15.73 -29.48
CA PHE A 480 -14.52 -16.16 -28.67
C PHE A 480 -15.81 -15.50 -29.15
N TRP A 481 -15.77 -14.21 -29.47
CA TRP A 481 -16.92 -13.47 -30.04
C TRP A 481 -17.31 -13.98 -31.41
N ASP A 482 -16.33 -14.29 -32.28
CA ASP A 482 -16.61 -14.85 -33.59
C ASP A 482 -17.28 -16.23 -33.52
N ALA A 483 -16.81 -17.07 -32.56
CA ALA A 483 -17.42 -18.38 -32.33
C ALA A 483 -18.87 -18.30 -31.83
N GLU A 484 -19.18 -17.35 -30.93
CA GLU A 484 -20.54 -17.13 -30.44
C GLU A 484 -21.47 -16.62 -31.56
N ASN A 485 -21.03 -15.68 -32.40
CA ASN A 485 -21.78 -15.16 -33.53
C ASN A 485 -22.10 -16.26 -34.56
N HIS A 486 -21.20 -17.21 -34.80
CA HIS A 486 -21.43 -18.34 -35.69
C HIS A 486 -22.40 -19.38 -35.09
N ALA A 487 -22.44 -19.51 -33.74
CA ALA A 487 -23.38 -20.41 -33.09
C ALA A 487 -24.85 -19.88 -33.08
N GLU A 488 -25.00 -18.55 -33.11
CA GLU A 488 -26.31 -17.89 -33.13
C GLU A 488 -26.89 -17.72 -34.55
N ASN A 489 -26.03 -17.79 -35.59
CA ASN A 489 -26.40 -17.72 -37.02
C ASN A 489 -25.79 -18.90 -37.79
N PRO A 490 -26.34 -20.14 -37.66
CA PRO A 490 -25.85 -21.34 -38.34
C PRO A 490 -26.05 -21.36 -39.86
#